data_72e11f63d4174297b9dce472f954dc12
#
_entry.id   72e11f63d4174297b9dce472f954dc12
#
_cell.length_a   1.000
_cell.length_b   1.000
_cell.length_c   1.000
_cell.angle_alpha   90.00
_cell.angle_beta   90.00
_cell.angle_gamma   90.00
#
_symmetry.space_group_name_H-M   'P 1'
#
loop_
_entity.id
_entity.type
_entity.pdbx_description
1 polymer ?
#
loop_
_entity_poly.entity_id
_entity_poly.type
_entity_poly.pdbx_seq_one_letter_code
_entity_poly.pdbx_strand_id
1 'polypeptide(L)'
;MKRVTLLLTAGLVLLTATALPILRAGAQTAVVTDDNLSESIANAKTPADHEAIAAYYDQEAASAEAKAALHRRAASNAKPVGMANMCNGLAQYWDKVAGEDKDLAKAHRAMAKGAGSGS
;
A
#
# COMPACT_ATOMS: atom_id res chain seq x y z
N MET A 1 -31.89 -58.02 -47.07
CA MET A 1 -32.47 -56.69 -46.93
C MET A 1 -32.29 -56.27 -45.46
N LYS A 2 -31.29 -55.42 -45.14
CA LYS A 2 -31.01 -54.99 -43.78
C LYS A 2 -31.62 -53.61 -43.57
N ARG A 3 -32.57 -53.53 -42.64
CA ARG A 3 -33.21 -52.25 -42.25
C ARG A 3 -32.31 -51.55 -41.27
N VAL A 4 -31.84 -50.36 -41.64
CA VAL A 4 -31.09 -49.46 -40.75
C VAL A 4 -32.10 -48.58 -40.02
N THR A 5 -32.19 -48.77 -38.73
CA THR A 5 -33.04 -47.97 -37.83
C THR A 5 -32.23 -46.74 -37.38
N LEU A 6 -32.65 -45.57 -37.83
CA LEU A 6 -32.07 -44.27 -37.46
C LEU A 6 -32.66 -43.84 -36.10
N LEU A 7 -31.89 -43.85 -35.05
CA LEU A 7 -32.26 -43.32 -33.74
C LEU A 7 -31.91 -41.84 -33.70
N LEU A 8 -32.94 -40.99 -33.68
CA LEU A 8 -32.84 -39.58 -33.40
C LEU A 8 -32.68 -39.41 -31.87
N THR A 9 -31.48 -39.03 -31.41
CA THR A 9 -31.27 -38.56 -30.04
C THR A 9 -31.46 -37.06 -29.99
N ALA A 10 -32.57 -36.62 -29.41
CA ALA A 10 -32.81 -35.22 -29.09
C ALA A 10 -31.86 -34.75 -28.00
N GLY A 11 -30.87 -33.96 -28.36
CA GLY A 11 -29.95 -33.33 -27.40
C GLY A 11 -30.64 -32.16 -26.70
N LEU A 12 -30.93 -32.33 -25.42
CA LEU A 12 -31.40 -31.28 -24.55
C LEU A 12 -30.22 -30.30 -24.28
N VAL A 13 -30.25 -29.13 -24.90
CA VAL A 13 -29.29 -28.04 -24.63
C VAL A 13 -29.72 -27.38 -23.34
N LEU A 14 -29.03 -27.72 -22.24
CA LEU A 14 -29.15 -27.02 -20.97
C LEU A 14 -28.43 -25.67 -21.10
N LEU A 15 -29.16 -24.57 -21.24
CA LEU A 15 -28.60 -23.22 -21.08
C LEU A 15 -28.27 -23.01 -19.60
N THR A 16 -27.02 -23.24 -19.22
CA THR A 16 -26.50 -22.79 -17.96
C THR A 16 -26.23 -21.29 -18.08
N ALA A 17 -27.10 -20.48 -17.47
CA ALA A 17 -26.85 -19.06 -17.26
C ALA A 17 -25.67 -18.94 -16.29
N THR A 18 -24.47 -18.78 -16.81
CA THR A 18 -23.30 -18.38 -16.02
C THR A 18 -23.51 -16.94 -15.59
N ALA A 19 -23.97 -16.75 -14.34
CA ALA A 19 -23.90 -15.45 -13.70
C ALA A 19 -22.43 -15.04 -13.61
N LEU A 20 -22.02 -14.15 -14.53
CA LEU A 20 -20.73 -13.48 -14.43
C LEU A 20 -20.70 -12.75 -13.07
N PRO A 21 -19.69 -12.98 -12.22
CA PRO A 21 -19.51 -12.13 -11.06
C PRO A 21 -19.30 -10.72 -11.59
N ILE A 22 -20.23 -9.82 -11.24
CA ILE A 22 -20.04 -8.39 -11.43
C ILE A 22 -18.81 -8.07 -10.55
N LEU A 23 -17.65 -8.00 -11.19
CA LEU A 23 -16.46 -7.40 -10.60
C LEU A 23 -16.88 -5.98 -10.24
N ARG A 24 -17.21 -5.79 -8.96
CA ARG A 24 -17.32 -4.48 -8.37
C ARG A 24 -15.97 -3.84 -8.65
N ALA A 25 -15.94 -2.91 -9.60
CA ALA A 25 -14.81 -2.01 -9.79
C ALA A 25 -14.75 -1.18 -8.49
N GLY A 26 -14.12 -1.74 -7.47
CA GLY A 26 -13.63 -0.97 -6.34
C GLY A 26 -12.73 0.07 -6.97
N ALA A 27 -13.00 1.35 -6.75
CA ALA A 27 -12.11 2.41 -7.16
C ALA A 27 -10.73 2.01 -6.64
N GLN A 28 -9.81 1.64 -7.55
CA GLN A 28 -8.43 1.36 -7.18
C GLN A 28 -7.88 2.67 -6.65
N THR A 29 -7.67 2.73 -5.35
CA THR A 29 -7.00 3.84 -4.73
C THR A 29 -5.63 3.94 -5.40
N ALA A 30 -5.34 5.09 -6.01
CA ALA A 30 -4.06 5.28 -6.68
C ALA A 30 -2.94 5.08 -5.66
N VAL A 31 -1.86 4.43 -6.09
CA VAL A 31 -0.66 4.27 -5.24
C VAL A 31 -0.11 5.67 -4.95
N VAL A 32 0.08 5.98 -3.67
CA VAL A 32 0.66 7.25 -3.24
C VAL A 32 2.18 7.19 -3.42
N THR A 33 2.74 8.24 -4.04
CA THR A 33 4.16 8.41 -4.32
C THR A 33 4.57 9.85 -4.01
N ASP A 34 5.86 10.15 -3.97
CA ASP A 34 6.39 11.51 -3.77
C ASP A 34 5.75 12.52 -4.75
N ASP A 35 5.59 12.11 -6.01
CA ASP A 35 5.08 12.98 -7.07
C ASP A 35 3.60 13.36 -6.88
N ASN A 36 2.79 12.49 -6.27
CA ASN A 36 1.35 12.68 -6.12
C ASN A 36 0.89 12.85 -4.66
N LEU A 37 1.79 12.83 -3.69
CA LEU A 37 1.45 12.89 -2.26
C LEU A 37 0.60 14.12 -1.92
N SER A 38 1.01 15.30 -2.38
CA SER A 38 0.30 16.56 -2.11
C SER A 38 -1.13 16.51 -2.62
N GLU A 39 -1.33 16.00 -3.84
CA GLU A 39 -2.65 15.84 -4.45
C GLU A 39 -3.48 14.78 -3.72
N SER A 40 -2.86 13.67 -3.36
CA SER A 40 -3.50 12.59 -2.61
C SER A 40 -4.01 13.07 -1.26
N ILE A 41 -3.23 13.87 -0.54
CA ILE A 41 -3.63 14.47 0.75
C ILE A 41 -4.79 15.47 0.54
N ALA A 42 -4.68 16.36 -0.46
CA ALA A 42 -5.70 17.38 -0.71
C ALA A 42 -7.07 16.79 -1.11
N ASN A 43 -7.05 15.64 -1.78
CA ASN A 43 -8.25 14.99 -2.31
C ASN A 43 -8.77 13.82 -1.45
N ALA A 44 -8.09 13.46 -0.37
CA ALA A 44 -8.48 12.34 0.50
C ALA A 44 -9.85 12.58 1.14
N LYS A 45 -10.80 11.69 0.89
CA LYS A 45 -12.19 11.78 1.38
C LYS A 45 -12.71 10.46 1.95
N THR A 46 -12.12 9.34 1.55
CA THR A 46 -12.57 8.01 1.92
C THR A 46 -11.60 7.34 2.89
N PRO A 47 -12.05 6.34 3.68
CA PRO A 47 -11.15 5.52 4.48
C PRO A 47 -9.99 4.95 3.65
N ALA A 48 -10.26 4.51 2.43
CA ALA A 48 -9.27 3.93 1.54
C ALA A 48 -8.20 4.95 1.11
N ASP A 49 -8.57 6.21 0.87
CA ASP A 49 -7.61 7.27 0.56
C ASP A 49 -6.65 7.50 1.72
N HIS A 50 -7.18 7.59 2.93
CA HIS A 50 -6.37 7.78 4.13
C HIS A 50 -5.47 6.57 4.44
N GLU A 51 -5.94 5.34 4.22
CA GLU A 51 -5.09 4.14 4.37
C GLU A 51 -3.96 4.10 3.33
N ALA A 52 -4.21 4.53 2.09
CA ALA A 52 -3.17 4.61 1.07
C ALA A 52 -2.07 5.63 1.44
N ILE A 53 -2.46 6.79 1.97
CA ILE A 53 -1.51 7.80 2.46
C ILE A 53 -0.74 7.27 3.69
N ALA A 54 -1.42 6.60 4.61
CA ALA A 54 -0.77 5.98 5.77
C ALA A 54 0.27 4.92 5.35
N ALA A 55 -0.05 4.11 4.35
CA ALA A 55 0.88 3.11 3.81
C ALA A 55 2.13 3.76 3.18
N TYR A 56 1.98 4.88 2.49
CA TYR A 56 3.10 5.68 1.99
C TYR A 56 4.02 6.12 3.13
N TYR A 57 3.48 6.73 4.19
CA TYR A 57 4.29 7.18 5.34
C TYR A 57 4.94 6.02 6.10
N ASP A 58 4.32 4.84 6.19
CA ASP A 58 4.98 3.66 6.76
C ASP A 58 6.19 3.23 5.93
N GLN A 59 6.11 3.33 4.61
CA GLN A 59 7.22 3.01 3.71
C GLN A 59 8.36 4.02 3.86
N GLU A 60 8.04 5.33 3.98
CA GLU A 60 9.02 6.36 4.24
C GLU A 60 9.70 6.17 5.61
N ALA A 61 8.93 5.85 6.65
CA ALA A 61 9.48 5.54 7.97
C ALA A 61 10.47 4.36 7.91
N ALA A 62 10.11 3.27 7.23
CA ALA A 62 11.00 2.12 7.05
C ALA A 62 12.29 2.48 6.29
N SER A 63 12.18 3.34 5.27
CA SER A 63 13.33 3.86 4.52
C SER A 63 14.25 4.70 5.41
N ALA A 64 13.68 5.58 6.23
CA ALA A 64 14.43 6.40 7.19
C ALA A 64 15.12 5.54 8.25
N GLU A 65 14.47 4.53 8.80
CA GLU A 65 15.07 3.57 9.74
C GLU A 65 16.26 2.83 9.13
N ALA A 66 16.15 2.41 7.86
CA ALA A 66 17.26 1.77 7.14
C ALA A 66 18.46 2.72 6.98
N LYS A 67 18.22 4.01 6.68
CA LYS A 67 19.25 5.05 6.61
C LYS A 67 19.91 5.28 7.97
N ALA A 68 19.13 5.35 9.05
CA ALA A 68 19.65 5.46 10.41
C ALA A 68 20.57 4.29 10.78
N ALA A 69 20.15 3.04 10.46
CA ALA A 69 20.96 1.85 10.70
C ALA A 69 22.25 1.84 9.87
N LEU A 70 22.22 2.32 8.62
CA LEU A 70 23.39 2.46 7.77
C LEU A 70 24.40 3.43 8.41
N HIS A 71 23.95 4.60 8.86
CA HIS A 71 24.82 5.59 9.49
C HIS A 71 25.40 5.12 10.83
N ARG A 72 24.65 4.36 11.65
CA ARG A 72 25.21 3.74 12.86
C ARG A 72 26.33 2.75 12.55
N ARG A 73 26.16 1.93 11.49
CA ARG A 73 27.23 1.04 11.03
C ARG A 73 28.44 1.80 10.52
N ALA A 74 28.21 2.88 9.78
CA ALA A 74 29.31 3.74 9.31
C ALA A 74 30.06 4.37 10.47
N ALA A 75 29.36 4.85 11.50
CA ALA A 75 29.94 5.43 12.71
C ALA A 75 30.84 4.44 13.45
N SER A 76 30.40 3.17 13.59
CA SER A 76 31.17 2.14 14.29
C SER A 76 32.48 1.75 13.56
N ASN A 77 32.54 1.96 12.26
CA ASN A 77 33.70 1.65 11.42
C ASN A 77 34.58 2.87 11.10
N ALA A 78 34.14 4.07 11.44
CA ALA A 78 34.85 5.30 11.15
C ALA A 78 36.12 5.46 11.99
N LYS A 79 37.28 5.71 11.35
CA LYS A 79 38.55 5.88 12.07
C LYS A 79 38.71 7.27 12.69
N PRO A 80 38.45 8.39 12.01
CA PRO A 80 38.45 9.69 12.68
C PRO A 80 37.20 9.85 13.54
N VAL A 81 37.37 10.23 14.81
CA VAL A 81 36.26 10.46 15.74
C VAL A 81 35.25 11.48 15.19
N GLY A 82 35.72 12.51 14.49
CA GLY A 82 34.84 13.50 13.86
C GLY A 82 33.89 12.88 12.83
N MET A 83 34.33 11.91 12.04
CA MET A 83 33.49 11.20 11.08
C MET A 83 32.45 10.32 11.81
N ALA A 84 32.84 9.62 12.87
CA ALA A 84 31.91 8.83 13.68
C ALA A 84 30.80 9.71 14.28
N ASN A 85 31.15 10.90 14.79
CA ASN A 85 30.18 11.85 15.34
C ASN A 85 29.20 12.36 14.26
N MET A 86 29.70 12.68 13.06
CA MET A 86 28.84 13.08 11.94
C MET A 86 27.86 11.96 11.56
N CYS A 87 28.34 10.73 11.44
CA CYS A 87 27.49 9.58 11.12
C CYS A 87 26.43 9.34 12.22
N ASN A 88 26.79 9.45 13.50
CA ASN A 88 25.84 9.34 14.58
C ASN A 88 24.79 10.47 14.55
N GLY A 89 25.18 11.69 14.22
CA GLY A 89 24.24 12.80 14.02
C GLY A 89 23.24 12.54 12.90
N LEU A 90 23.72 12.01 11.77
CA LEU A 90 22.85 11.61 10.67
C LEU A 90 21.92 10.44 11.05
N ALA A 91 22.38 9.48 11.83
CA ALA A 91 21.53 8.41 12.31
C ALA A 91 20.39 8.96 13.19
N GLN A 92 20.67 9.87 14.11
CA GLN A 92 19.65 10.52 14.95
C GLN A 92 18.66 11.34 14.11
N TYR A 93 19.14 12.04 13.08
CA TYR A 93 18.26 12.77 12.16
C TYR A 93 17.28 11.83 11.48
N TRP A 94 17.75 10.70 10.93
CA TRP A 94 16.89 9.74 10.26
C TRP A 94 15.93 9.01 11.21
N ASP A 95 16.33 8.78 12.47
CA ASP A 95 15.40 8.26 13.49
C ASP A 95 14.26 9.24 13.77
N LYS A 96 14.55 10.53 13.81
CA LYS A 96 13.53 11.56 13.98
C LYS A 96 12.57 11.58 12.81
N VAL A 97 13.07 11.55 11.56
CA VAL A 97 12.25 11.47 10.35
C VAL A 97 11.34 10.25 10.40
N ALA A 98 11.88 9.07 10.72
CA ALA A 98 11.08 7.85 10.86
C ALA A 98 9.96 7.99 11.92
N GLY A 99 10.23 8.67 13.02
CA GLY A 99 9.22 8.94 14.04
C GLY A 99 8.10 9.84 13.54
N GLU A 100 8.45 10.92 12.84
CA GLU A 100 7.49 11.86 12.24
C GLU A 100 6.60 11.17 11.19
N ASP A 101 7.18 10.34 10.33
CA ASP A 101 6.42 9.59 9.32
C ASP A 101 5.46 8.58 9.96
N LYS A 102 5.88 7.88 11.04
CA LYS A 102 4.98 7.00 11.81
C LYS A 102 3.81 7.74 12.43
N ASP A 103 4.03 8.95 12.92
CA ASP A 103 2.97 9.77 13.49
C ASP A 103 1.99 10.24 12.40
N LEU A 104 2.47 10.58 11.20
CA LEU A 104 1.64 10.89 10.04
C LEU A 104 0.82 9.67 9.59
N ALA A 105 1.42 8.50 9.50
CA ALA A 105 0.71 7.26 9.18
C ALA A 105 -0.41 6.98 10.20
N LYS A 106 -0.12 7.15 11.48
CA LYS A 106 -1.10 6.99 12.56
C LYS A 106 -2.24 8.00 12.46
N ALA A 107 -1.94 9.26 12.14
CA ALA A 107 -2.94 10.31 11.96
C ALA A 107 -3.89 9.98 10.80
N HIS A 108 -3.38 9.56 9.65
CA HIS A 108 -4.20 9.17 8.52
C HIS A 108 -5.06 7.93 8.81
N ARG A 109 -4.56 6.94 9.56
CA ARG A 109 -5.39 5.81 10.02
C ARG A 109 -6.50 6.22 10.98
N ALA A 110 -6.26 7.21 11.82
CA ALA A 110 -7.32 7.77 12.66
C ALA A 110 -8.41 8.47 11.83
N MET A 111 -8.02 9.21 10.78
CA MET A 111 -8.96 9.83 9.82
C MET A 111 -9.74 8.76 9.04
N ALA A 112 -9.10 7.67 8.62
CA ALA A 112 -9.76 6.55 7.96
C ALA A 112 -10.89 5.95 8.83
N LYS A 113 -10.65 5.78 10.11
CA LYS A 113 -11.65 5.30 11.07
C LYS A 113 -12.78 6.30 11.28
N GLY A 114 -12.47 7.61 11.38
CA GLY A 114 -13.46 8.67 11.51
C GLY A 114 -14.33 8.84 10.27
N ALA A 115 -13.76 8.74 9.07
CA ALA A 115 -14.50 8.82 7.82
C ALA A 115 -15.46 7.63 7.59
N GLY A 116 -15.14 6.45 8.14
CA GLY A 116 -16.01 5.25 8.08
C GLY A 116 -17.17 5.24 9.06
N SER A 117 -17.18 6.11 10.07
CA SER A 117 -18.22 6.16 11.11
C SER A 117 -19.33 7.18 10.85
N GLY A 118 -19.27 7.90 9.72
CA GLY A 118 -20.19 8.99 9.34
C GLY A 118 -21.23 8.62 8.27
N SER A 119 -21.47 7.33 8.01
CA SER A 119 -22.47 6.84 7.03
C SER A 119 -23.60 6.08 7.68
#